data_3ce116c059063377aa0b457f86d75bd6
#
_entry.id   3ce116c059063377aa0b457f86d75bd6
#
_cell.length_a   1.000
_cell.length_b   1.000
_cell.length_c   1.000
_cell.angle_alpha   90.00
_cell.angle_beta   90.00
_cell.angle_gamma   90.00
#
_symmetry.space_group_name_H-M   'P 1'
#
loop_
_entity.id
_entity.type
_entity.pdbx_description
1 polymer ?
#
loop_
_entity_poly.entity_id
_entity_poly.type
_entity_poly.pdbx_seq_one_letter_code
_entity_poly.pdbx_strand_id
1 'polypeptide(L)'
;MSTITDLIKQRRSIRKYSPRKVERDILQEILEAAQWAPSAHNAQPWRFLILINETLKRNLAEAMANNWKADLTKDKVSVEVRRSIIAASVERFTYAPVLIVACLAMKDMVRYEDEVRQKCERDLAVQSLGAAIQNMLLTTHANNLGACWFCAPIFCKETVRKVLKIPDGVEPQALITLGYPAEKPRCPPRKRSEQYSYLSYWGKNFDGNSGIS
;
A
#
# COMPACT_ATOMS: atom_id res chain seq x y z
N MET A 1 -12.21 22.45 11.13
CA MET A 1 -11.21 21.38 10.85
C MET A 1 -11.89 20.04 11.08
N SER A 2 -11.76 19.08 10.17
CA SER A 2 -12.23 17.71 10.42
C SER A 2 -11.36 17.05 11.50
N THR A 3 -12.00 16.23 12.35
CA THR A 3 -11.26 15.47 13.37
C THR A 3 -10.43 14.37 12.70
N ILE A 4 -9.45 13.82 13.41
CA ILE A 4 -8.67 12.65 12.95
C ILE A 4 -9.59 11.46 12.63
N THR A 5 -10.64 11.29 13.44
CA THR A 5 -11.66 10.26 13.25
C THR A 5 -12.44 10.47 11.94
N ASP A 6 -12.74 11.70 11.59
CA ASP A 6 -13.42 12.03 10.33
C ASP A 6 -12.55 11.70 9.12
N LEU A 7 -11.26 12.07 9.17
CA LEU A 7 -10.29 11.72 8.11
C LEU A 7 -10.20 10.20 7.90
N ILE A 8 -10.11 9.44 9.00
CA ILE A 8 -10.06 7.98 8.95
C ILE A 8 -11.36 7.42 8.31
N LYS A 9 -12.53 7.92 8.73
CA LYS A 9 -13.83 7.43 8.26
C LYS A 9 -14.14 7.85 6.83
N GLN A 10 -13.68 9.01 6.39
CA GLN A 10 -13.98 9.57 5.07
C GLN A 10 -13.00 9.12 3.98
N ARG A 11 -11.75 8.76 4.35
CA ARG A 11 -10.78 8.28 3.38
C ARG A 11 -11.30 7.09 2.56
N ARG A 12 -11.10 7.16 1.23
CA ARG A 12 -11.45 6.08 0.28
C ARG A 12 -10.23 5.69 -0.57
N SER A 13 -10.25 4.47 -1.08
CA SER A 13 -9.31 4.03 -2.12
C SER A 13 -9.74 4.61 -3.46
N ILE A 14 -9.00 5.59 -3.95
CA ILE A 14 -9.24 6.28 -5.23
C ILE A 14 -8.36 5.61 -6.29
N ARG A 15 -8.95 5.29 -7.44
CA ARG A 15 -8.27 4.59 -8.54
C ARG A 15 -8.36 5.33 -9.87
N LYS A 16 -9.17 6.40 -9.92
CA LYS A 16 -9.26 7.30 -11.08
C LYS A 16 -8.84 8.71 -10.66
N TYR A 17 -7.98 9.30 -11.43
CA TYR A 17 -7.36 10.58 -11.14
C TYR A 17 -7.56 11.56 -12.28
N SER A 18 -7.62 12.85 -11.96
CA SER A 18 -7.50 13.90 -12.96
C SER A 18 -6.04 13.99 -13.47
N PRO A 19 -5.80 14.56 -14.66
CA PRO A 19 -4.44 14.73 -15.19
C PRO A 19 -3.63 15.81 -14.48
N ARG A 20 -4.22 16.49 -13.48
CA ARG A 20 -3.54 17.53 -12.70
C ARG A 20 -2.32 16.94 -11.99
N LYS A 21 -1.18 17.63 -12.11
CA LYS A 21 0.05 17.26 -11.40
C LYS A 21 -0.11 17.48 -9.91
N VAL A 22 0.52 16.61 -9.15
CA VAL A 22 0.64 16.77 -7.68
C VAL A 22 1.81 17.71 -7.41
N GLU A 23 1.59 18.70 -6.59
CA GLU A 23 2.57 19.68 -6.18
C GLU A 23 3.67 19.02 -5.34
N ARG A 24 4.91 19.45 -5.54
CA ARG A 24 6.07 18.84 -4.88
C ARG A 24 6.00 18.95 -3.37
N ASP A 25 5.53 20.08 -2.85
CA ASP A 25 5.46 20.33 -1.41
C ASP A 25 4.44 19.40 -0.74
N ILE A 26 3.28 19.16 -1.39
CA ILE A 26 2.29 18.21 -0.89
C ILE A 26 2.86 16.79 -0.91
N LEU A 27 3.58 16.40 -1.97
CA LEU A 27 4.23 15.10 -2.03
C LEU A 27 5.28 14.93 -0.93
N GLN A 28 6.03 15.97 -0.65
CA GLN A 28 7.01 16.00 0.45
C GLN A 28 6.31 15.81 1.81
N GLU A 29 5.23 16.53 2.08
CA GLU A 29 4.44 16.39 3.31
C GLU A 29 3.91 14.95 3.50
N ILE A 30 3.43 14.32 2.40
CA ILE A 30 2.96 12.92 2.43
C ILE A 30 4.12 11.96 2.77
N LEU A 31 5.32 12.18 2.23
CA LEU A 31 6.49 11.37 2.54
C LEU A 31 6.99 11.59 3.96
N GLU A 32 6.94 12.83 4.45
CA GLU A 32 7.28 13.18 5.84
C GLU A 32 6.32 12.53 6.84
N ALA A 33 5.03 12.43 6.52
CA ALA A 33 4.08 11.73 7.37
C ALA A 33 4.44 10.25 7.61
N ALA A 34 5.09 9.60 6.65
CA ALA A 34 5.53 8.21 6.78
C ALA A 34 6.59 8.04 7.90
N GLN A 35 7.49 9.02 8.09
CA GLN A 35 8.54 8.94 9.11
C GLN A 35 8.01 8.94 10.55
N TRP A 36 6.80 9.45 10.77
CA TRP A 36 6.17 9.49 12.09
C TRP A 36 5.42 8.20 12.44
N ALA A 37 5.47 7.19 11.58
CA ALA A 37 4.91 5.89 11.90
C ALA A 37 5.75 5.18 12.97
N PRO A 38 5.12 4.44 13.89
CA PRO A 38 5.88 3.55 14.77
C PRO A 38 6.55 2.45 13.96
N SER A 39 7.73 2.04 14.39
CA SER A 39 8.42 0.89 13.81
C SER A 39 9.11 0.07 14.89
N ALA A 40 9.21 -1.25 14.68
CA ALA A 40 9.95 -2.12 15.57
C ALA A 40 11.37 -1.61 15.72
N HIS A 41 11.86 -1.54 16.94
CA HIS A 41 13.22 -1.03 17.29
C HIS A 41 13.51 0.40 16.79
N ASN A 42 12.49 1.17 16.41
CA ASN A 42 12.63 2.43 15.67
C ASN A 42 13.50 2.30 14.40
N ALA A 43 13.48 1.13 13.79
CA ALA A 43 14.34 0.77 12.66
C ALA A 43 13.99 1.52 11.36
N GLN A 44 12.74 1.99 11.21
CA GLN A 44 12.25 2.74 10.03
C GLN A 44 12.64 2.04 8.70
N PRO A 45 12.25 0.75 8.53
CA PRO A 45 12.77 -0.10 7.45
C PRO A 45 12.18 0.20 6.08
N TRP A 46 11.42 1.24 5.93
CA TRP A 46 10.77 1.64 4.68
C TRP A 46 11.70 2.39 3.75
N ARG A 47 11.52 2.16 2.45
CA ARG A 47 12.10 2.93 1.36
C ARG A 47 11.02 3.19 0.31
N PHE A 48 10.99 4.39 -0.23
CA PHE A 48 10.00 4.80 -1.21
C PHE A 48 10.66 5.26 -2.50
N LEU A 49 10.21 4.68 -3.65
CA LEU A 49 10.58 5.18 -4.97
C LEU A 49 9.38 5.92 -5.54
N ILE A 50 9.58 7.15 -5.99
CA ILE A 50 8.54 8.01 -6.53
C ILE A 50 8.66 8.02 -8.05
N LEU A 51 7.65 7.54 -8.75
CA LEU A 51 7.58 7.44 -10.20
C LEU A 51 6.57 8.47 -10.73
N ILE A 52 7.07 9.46 -11.47
CA ILE A 52 6.27 10.47 -12.17
C ILE A 52 6.36 10.32 -13.69
N ASN A 53 7.44 9.70 -14.20
CA ASN A 53 7.63 9.46 -15.61
C ASN A 53 6.67 8.38 -16.12
N GLU A 54 5.81 8.72 -17.09
CA GLU A 54 4.79 7.82 -17.61
C GLU A 54 5.39 6.58 -18.28
N THR A 55 6.47 6.75 -19.06
CA THR A 55 7.13 5.62 -19.72
C THR A 55 7.66 4.61 -18.70
N LEU A 56 8.29 5.06 -17.61
CA LEU A 56 8.78 4.17 -16.57
C LEU A 56 7.64 3.47 -15.84
N LYS A 57 6.55 4.19 -15.54
CA LYS A 57 5.33 3.60 -14.93
C LYS A 57 4.71 2.54 -15.83
N ARG A 58 4.64 2.81 -17.14
CA ARG A 58 4.14 1.87 -18.16
C ARG A 58 5.01 0.61 -18.23
N ASN A 59 6.32 0.77 -18.35
CA ASN A 59 7.26 -0.35 -18.38
C ASN A 59 7.13 -1.25 -17.15
N LEU A 60 7.00 -0.64 -15.96
CA LEU A 60 6.77 -1.38 -14.72
C LEU A 60 5.43 -2.14 -14.75
N ALA A 61 4.36 -1.44 -15.13
CA ALA A 61 3.02 -2.01 -15.16
C ALA A 61 2.91 -3.19 -16.16
N GLU A 62 3.51 -3.06 -17.34
CA GLU A 62 3.55 -4.13 -18.36
C GLU A 62 4.38 -5.32 -17.90
N ALA A 63 5.54 -5.08 -17.29
CA ALA A 63 6.39 -6.16 -16.76
C ALA A 63 5.66 -6.95 -15.65
N MET A 64 4.99 -6.26 -14.72
CA MET A 64 4.16 -6.91 -13.69
C MET A 64 2.97 -7.64 -14.31
N ALA A 65 2.32 -7.06 -15.30
CA ALA A 65 1.19 -7.66 -16.01
C ALA A 65 1.56 -8.98 -16.71
N ASN A 66 2.77 -9.09 -17.24
CA ASN A 66 3.27 -10.33 -17.86
C ASN A 66 3.40 -11.48 -16.84
N ASN A 67 3.86 -11.20 -15.62
CA ASN A 67 3.85 -12.20 -14.52
C ASN A 67 2.42 -12.62 -14.20
N TRP A 68 1.54 -11.65 -13.97
CA TRP A 68 0.14 -11.92 -13.63
C TRP A 68 -0.61 -12.69 -14.71
N LYS A 69 -0.32 -12.40 -16.00
CA LYS A 69 -0.88 -13.15 -17.14
C LYS A 69 -0.56 -14.64 -17.06
N ALA A 70 0.65 -15.00 -16.64
CA ALA A 70 1.05 -16.39 -16.47
C ALA A 70 0.23 -17.06 -15.34
N ASP A 71 0.04 -16.40 -14.21
CA ASP A 71 -0.74 -16.93 -13.10
C ASP A 71 -2.22 -17.07 -13.46
N LEU A 72 -2.83 -16.06 -14.06
CA LEU A 72 -4.22 -16.12 -14.56
C LEU A 72 -4.44 -17.24 -15.59
N THR A 73 -3.38 -17.63 -16.31
CA THR A 73 -3.43 -18.74 -17.25
C THR A 73 -3.46 -20.07 -16.50
N LYS A 74 -2.65 -20.24 -15.47
CA LYS A 74 -2.69 -21.42 -14.58
C LYS A 74 -4.05 -21.56 -13.89
N ASP A 75 -4.64 -20.43 -13.48
CA ASP A 75 -5.95 -20.35 -12.83
C ASP A 75 -7.12 -20.55 -13.81
N LYS A 76 -6.84 -20.84 -15.10
CA LYS A 76 -7.83 -21.11 -16.17
C LYS A 76 -8.82 -19.97 -16.39
N VAL A 77 -8.45 -18.73 -16.08
CA VAL A 77 -9.26 -17.53 -16.38
C VAL A 77 -9.41 -17.38 -17.89
N SER A 78 -10.61 -17.07 -18.42
CA SER A 78 -10.83 -16.92 -19.86
C SER A 78 -9.95 -15.84 -20.49
N VAL A 79 -9.64 -15.98 -21.77
CA VAL A 79 -8.75 -15.05 -22.50
C VAL A 79 -9.30 -13.63 -22.49
N GLU A 80 -10.61 -13.48 -22.67
CA GLU A 80 -11.30 -12.19 -22.71
C GLU A 80 -11.21 -11.48 -21.36
N VAL A 81 -11.52 -12.20 -20.26
CA VAL A 81 -11.44 -11.68 -18.90
C VAL A 81 -9.99 -11.31 -18.56
N ARG A 82 -9.02 -12.19 -18.87
CA ARG A 82 -7.59 -11.89 -18.64
C ARG A 82 -7.16 -10.61 -19.36
N ARG A 83 -7.51 -10.46 -20.63
CA ARG A 83 -7.16 -9.27 -21.43
C ARG A 83 -7.72 -8.01 -20.78
N SER A 84 -8.99 -8.03 -20.38
CA SER A 84 -9.66 -6.89 -19.76
C SER A 84 -9.03 -6.47 -18.44
N ILE A 85 -8.83 -7.40 -17.51
CA ILE A 85 -8.30 -7.06 -16.17
C ILE A 85 -6.82 -6.64 -16.22
N ILE A 86 -6.03 -7.24 -17.13
CA ILE A 86 -4.63 -6.86 -17.36
C ILE A 86 -4.56 -5.44 -17.93
N ALA A 87 -5.33 -5.13 -18.99
CA ALA A 87 -5.36 -3.81 -19.57
C ALA A 87 -5.75 -2.74 -18.52
N ALA A 88 -6.81 -2.97 -17.76
CA ALA A 88 -7.24 -2.07 -16.70
C ALA A 88 -6.17 -1.89 -15.60
N SER A 89 -5.36 -2.92 -15.32
CA SER A 89 -4.26 -2.84 -14.36
C SER A 89 -3.11 -1.99 -14.89
N VAL A 90 -2.72 -2.21 -16.13
CA VAL A 90 -1.64 -1.44 -16.80
C VAL A 90 -2.03 0.05 -16.89
N GLU A 91 -3.24 0.36 -17.35
CA GLU A 91 -3.74 1.73 -17.41
C GLU A 91 -3.72 2.42 -16.04
N ARG A 92 -4.20 1.74 -15.01
CA ARG A 92 -4.26 2.28 -13.64
C ARG A 92 -2.91 2.72 -13.12
N PHE A 93 -1.86 1.92 -13.30
CA PHE A 93 -0.52 2.25 -12.82
C PHE A 93 0.19 3.24 -13.73
N THR A 94 -0.06 3.18 -15.04
CA THR A 94 0.54 4.11 -16.01
C THR A 94 0.04 5.53 -15.82
N TYR A 95 -1.28 5.70 -15.73
CA TYR A 95 -1.90 7.03 -15.72
C TYR A 95 -2.14 7.64 -14.35
N ALA A 96 -1.79 6.97 -13.26
CA ALA A 96 -1.74 7.62 -11.96
C ALA A 96 -0.73 8.79 -12.02
N PRO A 97 -1.09 10.02 -11.61
CA PRO A 97 -0.16 11.16 -11.62
C PRO A 97 1.16 10.85 -10.91
N VAL A 98 1.08 10.23 -9.75
CA VAL A 98 2.23 9.71 -9.00
C VAL A 98 2.01 8.24 -8.68
N LEU A 99 3.05 7.43 -8.85
CA LEU A 99 3.11 6.03 -8.41
C LEU A 99 4.28 5.89 -7.43
N ILE A 100 4.00 5.47 -6.20
CA ILE A 100 5.03 5.24 -5.19
C ILE A 100 5.19 3.74 -5.00
N VAL A 101 6.44 3.27 -5.09
CA VAL A 101 6.80 1.89 -4.76
C VAL A 101 7.32 1.87 -3.33
N ALA A 102 6.59 1.21 -2.45
CA ALA A 102 6.97 1.03 -1.05
C ALA A 102 7.76 -0.27 -0.89
N CYS A 103 8.96 -0.16 -0.33
CA CYS A 103 9.90 -1.26 -0.17
C CYS A 103 10.35 -1.41 1.29
N LEU A 104 10.82 -2.60 1.63
CA LEU A 104 11.50 -2.90 2.89
C LEU A 104 13.01 -3.00 2.69
N ALA A 105 13.80 -2.40 3.60
CA ALA A 105 15.24 -2.57 3.72
C ALA A 105 15.53 -3.37 4.99
N MET A 106 15.70 -4.68 4.87
CA MET A 106 15.88 -5.58 6.03
C MET A 106 17.20 -5.35 6.78
N LYS A 107 18.17 -4.66 6.18
CA LYS A 107 19.44 -4.29 6.85
C LYS A 107 19.24 -3.38 8.07
N ASP A 108 18.11 -2.69 8.15
CA ASP A 108 17.77 -1.78 9.25
C ASP A 108 17.09 -2.52 10.43
N MET A 109 16.77 -3.81 10.25
CA MET A 109 16.16 -4.69 11.26
C MET A 109 17.21 -5.52 11.99
N VAL A 110 16.84 -6.06 13.14
CA VAL A 110 17.71 -6.96 13.90
C VAL A 110 17.98 -8.23 13.08
N ARG A 111 19.22 -8.71 13.12
CA ARG A 111 19.64 -9.93 12.45
C ARG A 111 19.73 -11.08 13.44
N TYR A 112 19.03 -12.15 13.16
CA TYR A 112 19.11 -13.42 13.89
C TYR A 112 19.73 -14.50 13.02
N GLU A 113 20.42 -15.45 13.66
CA GLU A 113 21.01 -16.59 12.95
C GLU A 113 19.99 -17.65 12.59
N ASP A 114 18.94 -17.81 13.41
CA ASP A 114 17.87 -18.76 13.15
C ASP A 114 16.75 -18.16 12.30
N GLU A 115 16.19 -19.00 11.42
CA GLU A 115 15.15 -18.61 10.48
C GLU A 115 13.84 -18.19 11.17
N VAL A 116 13.52 -18.75 12.33
CA VAL A 116 12.26 -18.49 13.03
C VAL A 116 12.21 -17.04 13.51
N ARG A 117 13.24 -16.59 14.23
CA ARG A 117 13.32 -15.20 14.69
C ARG A 117 13.53 -14.24 13.52
N GLN A 118 14.31 -14.62 12.51
CA GLN A 118 14.50 -13.80 11.32
C GLN A 118 13.18 -13.59 10.55
N LYS A 119 12.29 -14.58 10.51
CA LYS A 119 10.95 -14.45 9.96
C LYS A 119 10.09 -13.50 10.79
N CYS A 120 10.16 -13.57 12.12
CA CYS A 120 9.47 -12.62 13.00
C CYS A 120 9.92 -11.18 12.73
N GLU A 121 11.23 -10.93 12.58
CA GLU A 121 11.76 -9.60 12.24
C GLU A 121 11.20 -9.08 10.91
N ARG A 122 11.07 -9.96 9.92
CA ARG A 122 10.46 -9.59 8.65
C ARG A 122 8.98 -9.22 8.81
N ASP A 123 8.24 -9.95 9.64
CA ASP A 123 6.82 -9.64 9.90
C ASP A 123 6.69 -8.29 10.64
N LEU A 124 7.56 -7.99 11.59
CA LEU A 124 7.65 -6.69 12.27
C LEU A 124 7.95 -5.55 11.28
N ALA A 125 8.86 -5.77 10.33
CA ALA A 125 9.19 -4.79 9.30
C ALA A 125 7.98 -4.52 8.37
N VAL A 126 7.25 -5.56 7.98
CA VAL A 126 6.04 -5.44 7.15
C VAL A 126 4.94 -4.65 7.88
N GLN A 127 4.73 -4.91 9.19
CA GLN A 127 3.78 -4.15 10.01
C GLN A 127 4.19 -2.68 10.12
N SER A 128 5.47 -2.40 10.34
CA SER A 128 6.03 -1.06 10.39
C SER A 128 5.81 -0.30 9.07
N LEU A 129 6.07 -0.95 7.93
CA LEU A 129 5.78 -0.37 6.61
C LEU A 129 4.29 -0.10 6.43
N GLY A 130 3.42 -1.00 6.90
CA GLY A 130 1.97 -0.82 6.84
C GLY A 130 1.52 0.43 7.60
N ALA A 131 2.09 0.69 8.78
CA ALA A 131 1.83 1.90 9.56
C ALA A 131 2.28 3.16 8.82
N ALA A 132 3.48 3.15 8.21
CA ALA A 132 3.99 4.26 7.40
C ALA A 132 3.09 4.55 6.19
N ILE A 133 2.67 3.52 5.45
CA ILE A 133 1.73 3.68 4.33
C ILE A 133 0.39 4.25 4.82
N GLN A 134 -0.13 3.80 5.96
CA GLN A 134 -1.40 4.34 6.48
C GLN A 134 -1.29 5.84 6.79
N ASN A 135 -0.18 6.32 7.38
CA ASN A 135 0.05 7.75 7.58
C ASN A 135 0.04 8.50 6.24
N MET A 136 0.74 7.99 5.21
CA MET A 136 0.73 8.58 3.87
C MET A 136 -0.69 8.68 3.30
N LEU A 137 -1.51 7.63 3.44
CA LEU A 137 -2.88 7.61 2.93
C LEU A 137 -3.78 8.64 3.61
N LEU A 138 -3.62 8.83 4.92
CA LEU A 138 -4.38 9.83 5.68
C LEU A 138 -3.96 11.25 5.33
N THR A 139 -2.65 11.52 5.25
CA THR A 139 -2.11 12.82 4.83
C THR A 139 -2.51 13.16 3.40
N THR A 140 -2.49 12.17 2.49
CA THR A 140 -3.00 12.34 1.12
C THR A 140 -4.46 12.80 1.14
N HIS A 141 -5.31 12.15 1.94
CA HIS A 141 -6.72 12.51 2.05
C HIS A 141 -6.92 13.89 2.69
N ALA A 142 -6.15 14.25 3.71
CA ALA A 142 -6.19 15.56 4.36
C ALA A 142 -5.85 16.71 3.39
N ASN A 143 -4.99 16.43 2.40
CA ASN A 143 -4.60 17.35 1.33
C ASN A 143 -5.57 17.33 0.13
N ASN A 144 -6.79 16.79 0.27
CA ASN A 144 -7.79 16.67 -0.80
C ASN A 144 -7.32 15.85 -2.01
N LEU A 145 -6.30 15.02 -1.84
CA LEU A 145 -5.83 14.04 -2.82
C LEU A 145 -6.47 12.68 -2.56
N GLY A 146 -6.40 11.82 -3.57
CA GLY A 146 -6.80 10.43 -3.48
C GLY A 146 -5.60 9.50 -3.63
N ALA A 147 -5.65 8.35 -2.95
CA ALA A 147 -4.67 7.30 -3.13
C ALA A 147 -5.32 5.91 -3.05
N CYS A 148 -4.61 4.93 -3.62
CA CYS A 148 -4.95 3.52 -3.44
C CYS A 148 -3.69 2.69 -3.22
N TRP A 149 -3.73 1.80 -2.25
CA TRP A 149 -2.68 0.85 -1.91
C TRP A 149 -2.92 -0.49 -2.60
N PHE A 150 -1.91 -1.01 -3.29
CA PHE A 150 -1.90 -2.29 -3.99
C PHE A 150 -0.70 -3.13 -3.57
N CYS A 151 -0.91 -4.37 -3.19
CA CYS A 151 0.17 -5.29 -2.81
C CYS A 151 0.68 -6.15 -4.00
N ALA A 152 0.41 -5.76 -5.23
CA ALA A 152 0.82 -6.47 -6.44
C ALA A 152 2.33 -6.80 -6.52
N PRO A 153 3.26 -5.94 -6.06
CA PRO A 153 4.70 -6.25 -6.07
C PRO A 153 5.09 -7.51 -5.31
N ILE A 154 4.33 -7.91 -4.29
CA ILE A 154 4.64 -9.11 -3.48
C ILE A 154 4.70 -10.37 -4.36
N PHE A 155 3.87 -10.42 -5.41
CA PHE A 155 3.77 -11.57 -6.33
C PHE A 155 4.84 -11.57 -7.43
N CYS A 156 5.58 -10.46 -7.61
CA CYS A 156 6.55 -10.31 -8.70
C CYS A 156 7.76 -9.43 -8.29
N LYS A 157 8.28 -9.63 -7.08
CA LYS A 157 9.35 -8.81 -6.48
C LYS A 157 10.55 -8.65 -7.42
N GLU A 158 11.04 -9.75 -8.00
CA GLU A 158 12.20 -9.75 -8.88
C GLU A 158 11.97 -8.95 -10.17
N THR A 159 10.77 -8.99 -10.71
CA THR A 159 10.38 -8.18 -11.88
C THR A 159 10.44 -6.69 -11.53
N VAL A 160 9.84 -6.30 -10.39
CA VAL A 160 9.87 -4.90 -9.94
C VAL A 160 11.29 -4.44 -9.66
N ARG A 161 12.10 -5.28 -8.99
CA ARG A 161 13.52 -4.98 -8.73
C ARG A 161 14.30 -4.72 -9.99
N LYS A 162 14.17 -5.60 -11.00
CA LYS A 162 14.89 -5.48 -12.29
C LYS A 162 14.51 -4.20 -13.04
N VAL A 163 13.19 -3.91 -13.16
CA VAL A 163 12.72 -2.73 -13.89
C VAL A 163 13.18 -1.43 -13.22
N LEU A 164 13.14 -1.38 -11.89
CA LEU A 164 13.44 -0.16 -11.13
C LEU A 164 14.87 -0.10 -10.59
N LYS A 165 15.72 -1.10 -10.91
CA LYS A 165 17.10 -1.21 -10.43
C LYS A 165 17.21 -1.13 -8.91
N ILE A 166 16.27 -1.78 -8.20
CA ILE A 166 16.26 -1.85 -6.75
C ILE A 166 17.39 -2.79 -6.31
N PRO A 167 18.26 -2.37 -5.37
CA PRO A 167 19.41 -3.17 -4.95
C PRO A 167 18.99 -4.43 -4.19
N ASP A 168 19.93 -5.38 -4.07
CA ASP A 168 19.76 -6.55 -3.23
C ASP A 168 19.54 -6.15 -1.77
N GLY A 169 18.70 -6.93 -1.06
CA GLY A 169 18.32 -6.64 0.33
C GLY A 169 17.22 -5.57 0.49
N VAL A 170 16.71 -5.02 -0.61
CA VAL A 170 15.52 -4.14 -0.60
C VAL A 170 14.38 -4.83 -1.35
N GLU A 171 13.27 -5.06 -0.64
CA GLU A 171 12.12 -5.81 -1.14
C GLU A 171 10.95 -4.90 -1.51
N PRO A 172 10.48 -4.85 -2.76
CA PRO A 172 9.21 -4.21 -3.11
C PRO A 172 8.03 -4.91 -2.42
N GLN A 173 7.16 -4.12 -1.77
CA GLN A 173 6.01 -4.63 -1.02
C GLN A 173 4.68 -4.11 -1.56
N ALA A 174 4.62 -2.84 -1.96
CA ALA A 174 3.37 -2.24 -2.40
C ALA A 174 3.58 -1.17 -3.46
N LEU A 175 2.51 -0.91 -4.21
CA LEU A 175 2.33 0.29 -5.03
C LEU A 175 1.28 1.18 -4.38
N ILE A 176 1.51 2.47 -4.37
CA ILE A 176 0.54 3.47 -3.98
C ILE A 176 0.34 4.42 -5.17
N THR A 177 -0.85 4.37 -5.76
CA THR A 177 -1.26 5.37 -6.75
C THR A 177 -1.75 6.61 -6.03
N LEU A 178 -1.43 7.80 -6.53
CA LEU A 178 -1.73 9.07 -5.87
C LEU A 178 -1.98 10.17 -6.90
N GLY A 179 -2.97 11.04 -6.62
CA GLY A 179 -3.33 12.15 -7.47
C GLY A 179 -4.64 12.82 -7.03
N TYR A 180 -5.06 13.85 -7.76
CA TYR A 180 -6.36 14.49 -7.55
C TYR A 180 -7.49 13.55 -7.99
N PRO A 181 -8.50 13.26 -7.12
CA PRO A 181 -9.52 12.28 -7.43
C PRO A 181 -10.42 12.73 -8.58
N ALA A 182 -10.69 11.82 -9.53
CA ALA A 182 -11.69 11.95 -10.59
C ALA A 182 -12.90 11.04 -10.36
N GLU A 183 -13.03 10.48 -9.15
CA GLU A 183 -14.14 9.64 -8.74
C GLU A 183 -14.48 9.87 -7.27
N LYS A 184 -15.73 9.55 -6.89
CA LYS A 184 -16.19 9.58 -5.49
C LYS A 184 -16.77 8.21 -5.13
N PRO A 185 -15.94 7.25 -4.70
CA PRO A 185 -16.42 5.91 -4.38
C PRO A 185 -17.39 5.91 -3.19
N ARG A 186 -18.35 5.01 -3.25
CA ARG A 186 -19.23 4.75 -2.09
C ARG A 186 -18.42 4.18 -0.92
N CYS A 187 -18.88 4.45 0.29
CA CYS A 187 -18.32 3.82 1.48
C CYS A 187 -18.66 2.33 1.47
N PRO A 188 -17.68 1.42 1.47
CA PRO A 188 -17.99 0.01 1.60
C PRO A 188 -18.48 -0.31 3.02
N PRO A 189 -19.31 -1.36 3.19
CA PRO A 189 -19.76 -1.79 4.50
C PRO A 189 -18.56 -2.12 5.40
N ARG A 190 -18.72 -1.88 6.70
CA ARG A 190 -17.73 -2.20 7.72
C ARG A 190 -18.36 -3.15 8.73
N LYS A 191 -17.57 -4.10 9.20
CA LYS A 191 -17.95 -4.90 10.36
C LYS A 191 -18.10 -3.98 11.57
N ARG A 192 -19.03 -4.28 12.45
CA ARG A 192 -19.17 -3.59 13.73
C ARG A 192 -18.05 -4.06 14.67
N SER A 193 -17.64 -3.20 15.61
CA SER A 193 -16.53 -3.50 16.52
C SER A 193 -16.74 -4.78 17.32
N GLU A 194 -17.99 -5.06 17.70
CA GLU A 194 -18.37 -6.25 18.46
C GLU A 194 -18.10 -7.57 17.72
N GLN A 195 -17.93 -7.51 16.39
CA GLN A 195 -17.64 -8.70 15.57
C GLN A 195 -16.16 -9.10 15.57
N TYR A 196 -15.26 -8.22 16.06
CA TYR A 196 -13.81 -8.46 16.04
C TYR A 196 -13.08 -7.99 17.29
N SER A 197 -13.83 -7.58 18.33
CA SER A 197 -13.26 -7.17 19.62
C SER A 197 -13.74 -8.10 20.72
N TYR A 198 -12.80 -8.58 21.54
CA TYR A 198 -13.05 -9.52 22.60
C TYR A 198 -12.49 -9.00 23.91
N LEU A 199 -13.20 -9.23 25.03
CA LEU A 199 -12.78 -8.83 26.36
C LEU A 199 -12.09 -10.02 27.06
N SER A 200 -10.81 -9.84 27.39
CA SER A 200 -9.94 -10.78 28.12
C SER A 200 -9.62 -12.07 27.37
N TYR A 201 -10.61 -12.76 26.79
CA TYR A 201 -10.45 -14.05 26.12
C TYR A 201 -11.14 -14.07 24.77
N TRP A 202 -10.59 -14.85 23.83
CA TRP A 202 -11.21 -15.06 22.53
C TRP A 202 -12.62 -15.65 22.68
N GLY A 203 -13.60 -15.08 21.96
CA GLY A 203 -15.02 -15.52 22.01
C GLY A 203 -15.89 -14.78 23.00
N LYS A 204 -15.34 -14.02 23.95
CA LYS A 204 -16.09 -13.12 24.83
C LYS A 204 -16.15 -11.73 24.17
N ASN A 205 -17.21 -11.45 23.45
CA ASN A 205 -17.32 -10.18 22.69
C ASN A 205 -17.28 -8.96 23.63
N PHE A 206 -16.56 -7.92 23.18
CA PHE A 206 -16.60 -6.60 23.82
C PHE A 206 -17.75 -5.80 23.21
N ASP A 207 -18.81 -5.54 23.95
CA ASP A 207 -20.04 -4.86 23.51
C ASP A 207 -20.14 -3.38 23.93
N GLY A 208 -19.09 -2.85 24.53
CA GLY A 208 -19.07 -1.45 25.02
C GLY A 208 -19.90 -1.20 26.30
N ASN A 209 -20.81 -2.10 26.65
CA ASN A 209 -21.61 -2.06 27.90
C ASN A 209 -21.01 -2.98 28.97
N SER A 210 -20.07 -3.84 28.63
CA SER A 210 -19.32 -4.64 29.58
C SER A 210 -18.48 -3.70 30.45
N GLY A 211 -18.90 -3.50 31.70
CA GLY A 211 -18.19 -2.65 32.65
C GLY A 211 -16.72 -3.07 32.70
N ILE A 212 -15.83 -2.14 32.34
CA ILE A 212 -14.40 -2.25 32.62
C ILE A 212 -14.29 -1.76 34.10
N SER A 213 -14.47 -2.69 35.04
CA SER A 213 -14.17 -2.49 36.45
C SER A 213 -12.71 -2.82 36.73
#